data_bff2c2f4f164c563f22881e3a8b77bb8
#
_entry.id   bff2c2f4f164c563f22881e3a8b77bb8
#
_cell.length_a   1.000
_cell.length_b   1.000
_cell.length_c   1.000
_cell.angle_alpha   90.00
_cell.angle_beta   90.00
_cell.angle_gamma   90.00
#
_symmetry.space_group_name_H-M   'P 1'
#
loop_
_entity.id
_entity.type
_entity.pdbx_description
1 polymer ?
#
loop_
_entity_poly.entity_id
_entity_poly.type
_entity_poly.pdbx_seq_one_letter_code
_entity_poly.pdbx_strand_id
1 'polypeptide(L)'
;MRFFPVFVALPMLFSGIVSCKQSTSGENSVERNREEAVVANEELNDRMAAYLMVYFKDDDHSLHFALSKDGRSFTDINKGKVVIAGDTIAEQKGIRDPHIYRGQEGNFYLAMTDLHIFAKRDGIRETEWQRDGEKYGWGNNRGFVLMKSSDLINWSNAKVRLDQFFPDLKEVGAAWAPETIYDQKEGKLMLYYTMRMGNERNQMYYSYINDDFDSLMSPPKLIFEYPKEVSYIDADISQIGDQFHMFYTPHDGTPGIKQAISSKINKGYNYQEKWIDEEPEASEAPNLWKIIGEDKWILMYDIYGIQPHNFGFLETTDFNDFKNLGHFNEGKMKATNFSSPKHGAVIHLTQKEAENLASHWDFEF
;
A
#
# COMPACT_ATOMS: atom_id res chain seq x y z
N MET A 1 -15.79 -6.91 98.22
CA MET A 1 -15.95 -6.42 96.87
C MET A 1 -15.25 -7.39 95.93
N ARG A 2 -16.02 -8.23 95.26
CA ARG A 2 -15.48 -9.28 94.36
C ARG A 2 -15.73 -8.81 92.95
N PHE A 3 -14.69 -8.68 92.15
CA PHE A 3 -14.78 -8.42 90.71
C PHE A 3 -14.80 -9.75 89.97
N PHE A 4 -15.81 -9.97 89.16
CA PHE A 4 -15.86 -11.04 88.12
C PHE A 4 -15.42 -10.48 86.81
N PRO A 5 -14.59 -11.18 86.04
CA PRO A 5 -14.32 -10.78 84.61
C PRO A 5 -15.35 -11.40 83.71
N VAL A 6 -15.87 -10.57 82.81
CA VAL A 6 -16.75 -10.96 81.73
C VAL A 6 -15.90 -11.40 80.51
N PHE A 7 -16.08 -12.67 80.08
CA PHE A 7 -15.53 -13.19 78.86
C PHE A 7 -16.43 -12.78 77.69
N VAL A 8 -15.87 -12.00 76.73
CA VAL A 8 -16.49 -11.73 75.48
C VAL A 8 -15.93 -12.68 74.43
N ALA A 9 -16.76 -13.58 73.93
CA ALA A 9 -16.43 -14.44 72.80
C ALA A 9 -16.57 -13.69 71.49
N LEU A 10 -15.49 -13.64 70.73
CA LEU A 10 -15.45 -13.03 69.35
C LEU A 10 -15.69 -14.16 68.37
N PRO A 11 -16.64 -14.04 67.42
CA PRO A 11 -16.81 -15.02 66.36
C PRO A 11 -15.76 -14.82 65.25
N MET A 12 -15.01 -15.88 64.95
CA MET A 12 -14.15 -15.94 63.75
C MET A 12 -15.00 -15.96 62.47
N LEU A 13 -14.92 -14.90 61.71
CA LEU A 13 -15.40 -14.86 60.35
C LEU A 13 -14.37 -15.54 59.42
N PHE A 14 -14.73 -16.70 58.92
CA PHE A 14 -14.02 -17.33 57.80
C PHE A 14 -14.30 -16.53 56.50
N SER A 15 -13.34 -15.73 56.06
CA SER A 15 -13.37 -15.13 54.71
C SER A 15 -12.96 -16.17 53.70
N GLY A 16 -13.94 -16.77 53.04
CA GLY A 16 -13.69 -17.57 51.84
C GLY A 16 -13.18 -16.70 50.72
N ILE A 17 -11.95 -16.89 50.32
CA ILE A 17 -11.39 -16.32 49.11
C ILE A 17 -12.02 -17.05 47.91
N VAL A 18 -13.05 -16.45 47.32
CA VAL A 18 -13.54 -16.88 46.00
C VAL A 18 -12.52 -16.39 44.98
N SER A 19 -11.64 -17.28 44.56
CA SER A 19 -10.77 -17.05 43.38
C SER A 19 -11.67 -17.05 42.15
N CYS A 20 -12.01 -15.87 41.65
CA CYS A 20 -12.54 -15.72 40.31
C CYS A 20 -11.44 -16.15 39.31
N LYS A 21 -11.54 -17.36 38.79
CA LYS A 21 -10.87 -17.70 37.52
C LYS A 21 -11.51 -16.84 36.42
N GLN A 22 -10.85 -15.74 36.09
CA GLN A 22 -11.13 -15.03 34.85
C GLN A 22 -10.90 -16.01 33.69
N SER A 23 -11.91 -16.16 32.87
CA SER A 23 -11.92 -17.07 31.72
C SER A 23 -10.85 -16.67 30.70
N THR A 24 -9.87 -17.50 30.49
CA THR A 24 -8.84 -17.45 29.43
C THR A 24 -9.41 -17.82 28.04
N SER A 25 -10.74 -17.75 27.86
CA SER A 25 -11.40 -18.13 26.60
C SER A 25 -11.21 -17.13 25.45
N GLY A 26 -10.94 -15.87 25.76
CA GLY A 26 -10.72 -14.84 24.73
C GLY A 26 -9.32 -14.88 24.11
N GLU A 27 -8.29 -15.10 24.92
CA GLU A 27 -6.89 -15.20 24.46
C GLU A 27 -6.69 -16.45 23.58
N ASN A 28 -7.24 -17.60 24.00
CA ASN A 28 -7.15 -18.84 23.23
C ASN A 28 -7.89 -18.77 21.86
N SER A 29 -8.96 -17.99 21.75
CA SER A 29 -9.68 -17.84 20.48
C SER A 29 -8.92 -16.93 19.50
N VAL A 30 -8.30 -15.86 19.99
CA VAL A 30 -7.47 -14.96 19.18
C VAL A 30 -6.21 -15.66 18.68
N GLU A 31 -5.57 -16.45 19.56
CA GLU A 31 -4.37 -17.20 19.20
C GLU A 31 -4.67 -18.33 18.20
N ARG A 32 -5.77 -19.05 18.37
CA ARG A 32 -6.24 -20.06 17.39
C ARG A 32 -6.58 -19.45 16.05
N ASN A 33 -7.32 -18.35 16.01
CA ASN A 33 -7.64 -17.65 14.77
C ASN A 33 -6.39 -17.14 14.06
N ARG A 34 -5.35 -16.75 14.81
CA ARG A 34 -4.05 -16.33 14.28
C ARG A 34 -3.28 -17.52 13.68
N GLU A 35 -3.26 -18.66 14.35
CA GLU A 35 -2.63 -19.88 13.83
C GLU A 35 -3.36 -20.40 12.57
N GLU A 36 -4.68 -20.41 12.57
CA GLU A 36 -5.49 -20.80 11.40
C GLU A 36 -5.27 -19.85 10.20
N ALA A 37 -5.16 -18.54 10.46
CA ALA A 37 -4.86 -17.55 9.43
C ALA A 37 -3.43 -17.70 8.86
N VAL A 38 -2.44 -18.03 9.68
CA VAL A 38 -1.06 -18.28 9.23
C VAL A 38 -1.00 -19.53 8.37
N VAL A 39 -1.62 -20.63 8.77
CA VAL A 39 -1.67 -21.87 7.98
C VAL A 39 -2.40 -21.65 6.66
N ALA A 40 -3.51 -20.94 6.66
CA ALA A 40 -4.25 -20.62 5.44
C ALA A 40 -3.43 -19.75 4.47
N ASN A 41 -2.63 -18.84 5.01
CA ASN A 41 -1.73 -17.98 4.22
C ASN A 41 -0.55 -18.78 3.62
N GLU A 42 0.02 -19.71 4.36
CA GLU A 42 1.05 -20.62 3.86
C GLU A 42 0.52 -21.52 2.75
N GLU A 43 -0.64 -22.17 2.93
CA GLU A 43 -1.30 -22.97 1.90
C GLU A 43 -1.69 -22.16 0.65
N LEU A 44 -2.01 -20.88 0.83
CA LEU A 44 -2.32 -19.98 -0.28
C LEU A 44 -1.05 -19.60 -1.04
N ASN A 45 0.04 -19.30 -0.34
CA ASN A 45 1.34 -18.98 -0.94
C ASN A 45 1.89 -20.14 -1.77
N ASP A 46 1.71 -21.38 -1.31
CA ASP A 46 2.12 -22.59 -2.06
C ASP A 46 1.36 -22.79 -3.38
N ARG A 47 0.21 -22.11 -3.56
CA ARG A 47 -0.61 -22.17 -4.77
C ARG A 47 -0.39 -20.98 -5.72
N MET A 48 0.48 -20.04 -5.37
CA MET A 48 0.79 -18.92 -6.26
C MET A 48 1.54 -19.42 -7.49
N ALA A 49 1.11 -18.97 -8.67
CA ALA A 49 1.62 -19.45 -9.95
C ALA A 49 1.82 -18.34 -10.99
N ALA A 50 1.43 -17.12 -10.66
CA ALA A 50 1.47 -16.00 -11.60
C ALA A 50 1.57 -14.67 -10.85
N TYR A 51 1.69 -13.59 -11.62
CA TYR A 51 1.79 -12.23 -11.12
C TYR A 51 0.86 -11.32 -11.90
N LEU A 52 0.25 -10.38 -11.20
CA LEU A 52 -0.48 -9.25 -11.77
C LEU A 52 0.25 -7.96 -11.43
N MET A 53 0.62 -7.19 -12.43
CA MET A 53 1.07 -5.82 -12.31
C MET A 53 -0.07 -4.87 -12.66
N VAL A 54 -0.33 -3.90 -11.81
CA VAL A 54 -1.17 -2.74 -12.11
C VAL A 54 -0.28 -1.53 -12.38
N TYR A 55 -0.68 -0.66 -13.29
CA TYR A 55 0.05 0.57 -13.61
C TYR A 55 -0.89 1.60 -14.22
N PHE A 56 -0.46 2.85 -14.30
CA PHE A 56 -1.14 3.90 -15.04
C PHE A 56 -0.22 4.51 -16.11
N LYS A 57 -0.75 5.38 -16.95
CA LYS A 57 0.00 6.19 -17.90
C LYS A 57 -0.44 7.65 -17.85
N ASP A 58 0.50 8.56 -18.06
CA ASP A 58 0.19 10.00 -18.13
C ASP A 58 -0.70 10.37 -19.34
N ASP A 59 -0.73 9.53 -20.37
CA ASP A 59 -1.52 9.77 -21.58
C ASP A 59 -3.04 9.64 -21.36
N ASP A 60 -3.44 8.76 -20.42
CA ASP A 60 -4.85 8.44 -20.23
C ASP A 60 -5.32 8.50 -18.76
N HIS A 61 -4.41 8.62 -17.78
CA HIS A 61 -4.73 8.66 -16.35
C HIS A 61 -5.73 7.57 -15.94
N SER A 62 -5.51 6.35 -16.41
CA SER A 62 -6.40 5.21 -16.27
C SER A 62 -5.64 3.97 -15.83
N LEU A 63 -6.36 2.95 -15.37
CA LEU A 63 -5.78 1.72 -14.85
C LEU A 63 -5.52 0.72 -15.97
N HIS A 64 -4.34 0.12 -15.93
CA HIS A 64 -3.87 -0.95 -16.81
C HIS A 64 -3.44 -2.15 -16.01
N PHE A 65 -3.59 -3.35 -16.59
CA PHE A 65 -3.19 -4.62 -16.00
C PHE A 65 -2.23 -5.38 -16.92
N ALA A 66 -1.16 -5.94 -16.35
CA ALA A 66 -0.27 -6.84 -17.08
C ALA A 66 -0.04 -8.13 -16.27
N LEU A 67 -0.11 -9.27 -16.94
CA LEU A 67 0.13 -10.60 -16.36
C LEU A 67 1.54 -11.10 -16.65
N SER A 68 2.07 -11.91 -15.73
CA SER A 68 3.36 -12.60 -15.87
C SER A 68 3.32 -13.98 -15.23
N LYS A 69 3.98 -14.98 -15.85
CA LYS A 69 4.19 -16.31 -15.27
C LYS A 69 5.47 -16.41 -14.44
N ASP A 70 6.46 -15.58 -14.75
CA ASP A 70 7.81 -15.65 -14.19
C ASP A 70 8.17 -14.47 -13.25
N GLY A 71 7.26 -13.48 -13.14
CA GLY A 71 7.51 -12.24 -12.38
C GLY A 71 8.56 -11.32 -13.01
N ARG A 72 8.95 -11.59 -14.26
CA ARG A 72 9.97 -10.83 -15.00
C ARG A 72 9.49 -10.37 -16.37
N SER A 73 8.61 -11.14 -17.02
CA SER A 73 8.07 -10.85 -18.35
C SER A 73 6.58 -10.55 -18.24
N PHE A 74 6.21 -9.29 -18.37
CA PHE A 74 4.84 -8.82 -18.22
C PHE A 74 4.21 -8.53 -19.58
N THR A 75 2.98 -8.98 -19.78
CA THR A 75 2.18 -8.72 -20.97
C THR A 75 0.86 -8.06 -20.57
N ASP A 76 0.58 -6.89 -21.10
CA ASP A 76 -0.69 -6.19 -20.82
C ASP A 76 -1.87 -6.98 -21.39
N ILE A 77 -2.89 -7.20 -20.54
CA ILE A 77 -4.03 -8.07 -20.86
C ILE A 77 -5.00 -7.47 -21.89
N ASN A 78 -4.98 -6.15 -22.04
CA ASN A 78 -5.83 -5.42 -22.98
C ASN A 78 -5.02 -4.76 -24.12
N LYS A 79 -3.83 -5.26 -24.41
CA LYS A 79 -2.95 -4.80 -25.49
C LYS A 79 -2.55 -3.32 -25.33
N GLY A 80 -2.23 -2.93 -24.10
CA GLY A 80 -1.85 -1.57 -23.73
C GLY A 80 -3.01 -0.57 -23.68
N LYS A 81 -4.25 -1.06 -23.79
CA LYS A 81 -5.47 -0.23 -23.66
C LYS A 81 -5.94 -0.23 -22.20
N VAL A 82 -6.74 0.76 -21.88
CA VAL A 82 -7.35 0.96 -20.57
C VAL A 82 -8.17 -0.25 -20.14
N VAL A 83 -7.96 -0.73 -18.89
CA VAL A 83 -8.77 -1.75 -18.23
C VAL A 83 -9.92 -1.10 -17.47
N ILE A 84 -9.63 -0.06 -16.68
CA ILE A 84 -10.65 0.75 -16.00
C ILE A 84 -10.36 2.23 -16.29
N ALA A 85 -11.33 2.91 -16.90
CA ALA A 85 -11.19 4.30 -17.29
C ALA A 85 -11.24 5.23 -16.05
N GLY A 86 -10.19 6.02 -15.85
CA GLY A 86 -10.05 6.92 -14.72
C GLY A 86 -11.15 7.97 -14.63
N ASP A 87 -11.65 8.45 -15.77
CA ASP A 87 -12.74 9.44 -15.86
C ASP A 87 -14.10 8.91 -15.36
N THR A 88 -14.26 7.59 -15.31
CA THR A 88 -15.49 6.93 -14.81
C THR A 88 -15.47 6.69 -13.31
N ILE A 89 -14.29 6.51 -12.71
CA ILE A 89 -14.14 6.12 -11.31
C ILE A 89 -13.66 7.25 -10.40
N ALA A 90 -12.96 8.25 -10.94
CA ALA A 90 -12.37 9.35 -10.20
C ALA A 90 -13.21 10.63 -10.28
N GLU A 91 -13.20 11.42 -9.21
CA GLU A 91 -13.85 12.73 -9.19
C GLU A 91 -13.08 13.74 -10.06
N GLN A 92 -11.74 13.65 -10.06
CA GLN A 92 -10.87 14.46 -10.90
C GLN A 92 -10.71 13.96 -12.34
N LYS A 93 -11.52 12.96 -12.76
CA LYS A 93 -11.52 12.41 -14.11
C LYS A 93 -10.21 11.76 -14.53
N GLY A 94 -9.50 11.18 -13.57
CA GLY A 94 -8.28 10.43 -13.79
C GLY A 94 -7.73 9.87 -12.49
N ILE A 95 -6.96 8.80 -12.59
CA ILE A 95 -6.24 8.20 -11.48
C ILE A 95 -4.74 8.22 -11.73
N ARG A 96 -3.98 8.17 -10.63
CA ARG A 96 -2.53 7.96 -10.63
C ARG A 96 -2.17 6.95 -9.56
N ASP A 97 -0.94 6.48 -9.60
CA ASP A 97 -0.28 5.77 -8.52
C ASP A 97 -1.09 4.54 -8.03
N PRO A 98 -1.50 3.62 -8.94
CA PRO A 98 -2.28 2.47 -8.54
C PRO A 98 -1.44 1.48 -7.73
N HIS A 99 -1.94 1.14 -6.54
CA HIS A 99 -1.44 0.04 -5.74
C HIS A 99 -2.50 -1.04 -5.61
N ILE A 100 -2.11 -2.30 -5.78
CA ILE A 100 -2.98 -3.46 -5.57
C ILE A 100 -2.49 -4.29 -4.39
N TYR A 101 -3.40 -4.67 -3.51
CA TYR A 101 -3.13 -5.52 -2.35
C TYR A 101 -4.04 -6.74 -2.35
N ARG A 102 -3.48 -7.92 -2.06
CA ARG A 102 -4.23 -9.15 -1.84
C ARG A 102 -4.46 -9.34 -0.34
N GLY A 103 -5.72 -9.25 0.09
CA GLY A 103 -6.10 -9.49 1.47
C GLY A 103 -6.09 -10.98 1.85
N GLN A 104 -6.12 -11.24 3.14
CA GLN A 104 -6.04 -12.59 3.71
C GLN A 104 -7.21 -13.50 3.29
N GLU A 105 -8.40 -12.92 3.06
CA GLU A 105 -9.60 -13.65 2.62
C GLU A 105 -9.71 -13.82 1.10
N GLY A 106 -8.64 -13.50 0.35
CA GLY A 106 -8.64 -13.57 -1.11
C GLY A 106 -9.33 -12.41 -1.82
N ASN A 107 -9.76 -11.38 -1.09
CA ASN A 107 -10.19 -10.13 -1.69
C ASN A 107 -8.99 -9.32 -2.20
N PHE A 108 -9.23 -8.53 -3.23
CA PHE A 108 -8.26 -7.61 -3.81
C PHE A 108 -8.69 -6.18 -3.53
N TYR A 109 -7.72 -5.34 -3.21
CA TYR A 109 -7.91 -3.94 -2.88
C TYR A 109 -7.04 -3.09 -3.79
N LEU A 110 -7.66 -2.16 -4.53
CA LEU A 110 -6.97 -1.15 -5.33
C LEU A 110 -7.10 0.19 -4.65
N ALA A 111 -5.98 0.83 -4.40
CA ALA A 111 -5.90 2.19 -3.89
C ALA A 111 -5.18 3.07 -4.92
N MET A 112 -5.75 4.23 -5.26
CA MET A 112 -5.26 5.10 -6.31
C MET A 112 -5.41 6.56 -5.90
N THR A 113 -4.51 7.40 -6.33
CA THR A 113 -4.64 8.86 -6.22
C THR A 113 -5.76 9.35 -7.13
N ASP A 114 -6.76 10.06 -6.59
CA ASP A 114 -7.77 10.74 -7.42
C ASP A 114 -7.16 12.04 -7.96
N LEU A 115 -6.56 11.97 -9.14
CA LEU A 115 -5.87 13.10 -9.77
C LEU A 115 -5.69 12.91 -11.27
N HIS A 116 -6.09 13.92 -12.04
CA HIS A 116 -5.72 14.08 -13.45
C HIS A 116 -4.99 15.41 -13.64
N ILE A 117 -3.65 15.37 -13.64
CA ILE A 117 -2.82 16.60 -13.64
C ILE A 117 -3.00 17.48 -14.88
N PHE A 118 -3.44 16.91 -16.01
CA PHE A 118 -3.64 17.64 -17.26
C PHE A 118 -5.10 17.98 -17.55
N ALA A 119 -6.05 17.59 -16.68
CA ALA A 119 -7.49 17.70 -16.97
C ALA A 119 -7.95 19.12 -17.35
N LYS A 120 -7.41 20.15 -16.70
CA LYS A 120 -7.73 21.54 -17.03
C LYS A 120 -7.16 21.96 -18.38
N ARG A 121 -5.88 21.61 -18.64
CA ARG A 121 -5.22 21.89 -19.94
C ARG A 121 -5.99 21.25 -21.10
N ASP A 122 -6.45 20.03 -20.89
CA ASP A 122 -7.11 19.22 -21.90
C ASP A 122 -8.63 19.48 -21.98
N GLY A 123 -9.14 20.39 -21.14
CA GLY A 123 -10.55 20.78 -21.14
C GLY A 123 -11.51 19.68 -20.65
N ILE A 124 -10.99 18.68 -19.94
CA ILE A 124 -11.75 17.52 -19.47
C ILE A 124 -12.66 17.88 -18.30
N ARG A 125 -12.16 18.76 -17.40
CA ARG A 125 -12.93 19.23 -16.23
C ARG A 125 -12.47 20.59 -15.71
N GLU A 126 -13.43 21.27 -15.07
CA GLU A 126 -13.16 22.29 -14.07
C GLU A 126 -13.84 21.83 -12.76
N THR A 127 -13.07 21.64 -11.70
CA THR A 127 -13.59 21.20 -10.41
C THR A 127 -13.00 22.04 -9.27
N GLU A 128 -13.64 22.00 -8.11
CA GLU A 128 -13.14 22.59 -6.86
C GLU A 128 -11.80 21.99 -6.38
N TRP A 129 -11.40 20.85 -6.95
CA TRP A 129 -10.15 20.19 -6.65
C TRP A 129 -8.94 20.86 -7.32
N GLN A 130 -9.16 21.64 -8.37
CA GLN A 130 -8.12 22.43 -9.00
C GLN A 130 -7.94 23.75 -8.26
N ARG A 131 -7.32 23.65 -7.10
CA ARG A 131 -7.04 24.79 -6.23
C ARG A 131 -5.76 25.50 -6.64
N ASP A 132 -5.58 26.68 -6.10
CA ASP A 132 -4.40 27.52 -6.31
C ASP A 132 -3.10 26.75 -6.00
N GLY A 133 -2.20 26.66 -6.97
CA GLY A 133 -0.92 25.97 -6.87
C GLY A 133 0.08 26.66 -5.95
N GLU A 134 0.01 27.98 -5.76
CA GLU A 134 0.86 28.69 -4.81
C GLU A 134 0.49 28.31 -3.36
N LYS A 135 -0.81 28.17 -3.08
CA LYS A 135 -1.31 27.82 -1.76
C LYS A 135 -1.24 26.31 -1.47
N TYR A 136 -1.50 25.45 -2.45
CA TYR A 136 -1.67 24.01 -2.23
C TYR A 136 -0.59 23.15 -2.91
N GLY A 137 0.29 23.74 -3.70
CA GLY A 137 1.36 23.06 -4.41
C GLY A 137 0.91 22.35 -5.69
N TRP A 138 1.89 21.85 -6.42
CA TRP A 138 1.69 21.07 -7.64
C TRP A 138 0.91 19.77 -7.34
N GLY A 139 0.09 19.35 -8.30
CA GLY A 139 -0.65 18.09 -8.20
C GLY A 139 -1.61 18.04 -7.01
N ASN A 140 -2.07 19.21 -6.52
CA ASN A 140 -2.91 19.22 -5.34
C ASN A 140 -4.22 18.45 -5.56
N ASN A 141 -4.57 17.66 -4.54
CA ASN A 141 -5.77 16.85 -4.51
C ASN A 141 -6.28 16.69 -3.06
N ARG A 142 -7.34 15.91 -2.85
CA ARG A 142 -7.97 15.78 -1.53
C ARG A 142 -8.20 14.34 -1.09
N GLY A 143 -7.88 13.35 -1.93
CA GLY A 143 -8.21 11.98 -1.57
C GLY A 143 -7.94 10.96 -2.65
N PHE A 144 -8.64 9.84 -2.54
CA PHE A 144 -8.34 8.59 -3.20
C PHE A 144 -9.53 8.00 -3.93
N VAL A 145 -9.25 7.18 -4.93
CA VAL A 145 -10.18 6.19 -5.46
C VAL A 145 -9.80 4.85 -4.86
N LEU A 146 -10.76 4.21 -4.17
CA LEU A 146 -10.57 2.91 -3.53
C LEU A 146 -11.55 1.92 -4.14
N MET A 147 -11.07 0.72 -4.47
CA MET A 147 -11.86 -0.32 -5.09
C MET A 147 -11.58 -1.67 -4.44
N LYS A 148 -12.61 -2.51 -4.31
CA LYS A 148 -12.52 -3.87 -3.77
C LYS A 148 -13.13 -4.86 -4.74
N SER A 149 -12.48 -6.01 -4.90
CA SER A 149 -12.95 -7.12 -5.74
C SER A 149 -12.66 -8.47 -5.09
N SER A 150 -13.45 -9.47 -5.40
CA SER A 150 -13.19 -10.87 -5.04
C SER A 150 -12.69 -11.71 -6.23
N ASP A 151 -12.64 -11.13 -7.44
CA ASP A 151 -12.37 -11.87 -8.68
C ASP A 151 -11.48 -11.12 -9.69
N LEU A 152 -11.01 -9.90 -9.36
CA LEU A 152 -10.23 -9.00 -10.23
C LEU A 152 -10.99 -8.46 -11.46
N ILE A 153 -12.27 -8.79 -11.59
CA ILE A 153 -13.13 -8.43 -12.73
C ILE A 153 -14.21 -7.45 -12.30
N ASN A 154 -14.91 -7.79 -11.23
CA ASN A 154 -16.00 -6.99 -10.69
C ASN A 154 -15.51 -6.18 -9.50
N TRP A 155 -15.54 -4.87 -9.61
CA TRP A 155 -14.99 -3.94 -8.62
C TRP A 155 -16.07 -3.05 -8.01
N SER A 156 -16.10 -2.92 -6.68
CA SER A 156 -16.74 -1.78 -6.03
C SER A 156 -15.89 -0.52 -6.27
N ASN A 157 -16.50 0.66 -6.09
CA ASN A 157 -15.77 1.94 -6.24
C ASN A 157 -16.21 2.91 -5.15
N ALA A 158 -15.25 3.46 -4.43
CA ALA A 158 -15.45 4.53 -3.45
C ALA A 158 -14.48 5.69 -3.72
N LYS A 159 -14.98 6.91 -3.57
CA LYS A 159 -14.19 8.14 -3.62
C LYS A 159 -14.05 8.66 -2.19
N VAL A 160 -12.85 8.60 -1.66
CA VAL A 160 -12.56 8.91 -0.26
C VAL A 160 -11.81 10.22 -0.16
N ARG A 161 -12.44 11.24 0.41
CA ARG A 161 -11.87 12.58 0.60
C ARG A 161 -11.47 12.81 2.05
N LEU A 162 -10.21 13.13 2.31
CA LEU A 162 -9.69 13.40 3.66
C LEU A 162 -10.40 14.57 4.34
N ASP A 163 -10.71 15.63 3.59
CA ASP A 163 -11.38 16.82 4.11
C ASP A 163 -12.86 16.61 4.46
N GLN A 164 -13.50 15.57 3.91
CA GLN A 164 -14.87 15.18 4.25
C GLN A 164 -14.92 14.30 5.49
N PHE A 165 -13.96 13.37 5.63
CA PHE A 165 -13.87 12.50 6.81
C PHE A 165 -13.35 13.27 8.03
N PHE A 166 -12.45 14.22 7.82
CA PHE A 166 -11.77 14.96 8.90
C PHE A 166 -11.78 16.46 8.61
N PRO A 167 -12.72 17.23 9.21
CA PRO A 167 -12.86 18.67 8.95
C PRO A 167 -11.61 19.51 9.19
N ASP A 168 -10.71 19.05 10.06
CA ASP A 168 -9.42 19.71 10.32
C ASP A 168 -8.46 19.61 9.12
N LEU A 169 -8.72 18.72 8.16
CA LEU A 169 -7.93 18.53 6.94
C LEU A 169 -8.48 19.30 5.73
N LYS A 170 -9.32 20.30 5.92
CA LYS A 170 -9.88 21.12 4.82
C LYS A 170 -8.79 21.79 3.95
N GLU A 171 -7.62 22.04 4.52
CA GLU A 171 -6.46 22.64 3.85
C GLU A 171 -5.46 21.58 3.33
N VAL A 172 -5.85 20.31 3.24
CA VAL A 172 -4.98 19.26 2.68
C VAL A 172 -4.54 19.68 1.27
N GLY A 173 -3.24 19.65 1.00
CA GLY A 173 -2.64 20.03 -0.28
C GLY A 173 -2.41 18.83 -1.19
N ALA A 174 -2.04 17.71 -0.62
CA ALA A 174 -1.86 16.46 -1.35
C ALA A 174 -2.30 15.27 -0.49
N ALA A 175 -2.82 14.24 -1.19
CA ALA A 175 -3.08 12.91 -0.70
C ALA A 175 -2.75 11.95 -1.86
N TRP A 176 -1.50 11.46 -1.94
CA TRP A 176 -0.95 10.76 -3.09
C TRP A 176 -0.52 9.35 -2.75
N ALA A 177 -0.40 8.54 -3.80
CA ALA A 177 0.18 7.21 -3.77
C ALA A 177 -0.31 6.39 -2.57
N PRO A 178 -1.63 6.16 -2.44
CA PRO A 178 -2.16 5.35 -1.36
C PRO A 178 -1.82 3.88 -1.59
N GLU A 179 -1.30 3.24 -0.57
CA GLU A 179 -1.04 1.82 -0.55
C GLU A 179 -1.73 1.14 0.63
N THR A 180 -1.88 -0.18 0.55
CA THR A 180 -2.65 -0.95 1.52
C THR A 180 -1.84 -2.12 2.04
N ILE A 181 -1.89 -2.33 3.36
CA ILE A 181 -1.35 -3.51 4.03
C ILE A 181 -2.24 -3.89 5.21
N TYR A 182 -2.30 -5.17 5.57
CA TYR A 182 -3.05 -5.61 6.73
C TYR A 182 -2.19 -5.55 8.00
N ASP A 183 -2.65 -4.77 8.98
CA ASP A 183 -2.04 -4.74 10.32
C ASP A 183 -2.58 -5.91 11.13
N GLN A 184 -1.81 -7.00 11.20
CA GLN A 184 -2.18 -8.21 11.93
C GLN A 184 -2.37 -7.98 13.43
N LYS A 185 -1.67 -6.99 13.99
CA LYS A 185 -1.77 -6.67 15.42
C LYS A 185 -3.08 -5.99 15.76
N GLU A 186 -3.50 -5.06 14.93
CA GLU A 186 -4.75 -4.31 15.11
C GLU A 186 -5.95 -5.01 14.48
N GLY A 187 -5.72 -6.05 13.63
CA GLY A 187 -6.75 -6.78 12.92
C GLY A 187 -7.48 -5.91 11.89
N LYS A 188 -6.76 -5.02 11.19
CA LYS A 188 -7.35 -4.00 10.30
C LYS A 188 -6.53 -3.77 9.05
N LEU A 189 -7.19 -3.36 7.99
CA LEU A 189 -6.54 -2.79 6.83
C LEU A 189 -5.98 -1.41 7.18
N MET A 190 -4.71 -1.19 6.87
CA MET A 190 -4.01 0.07 6.99
C MET A 190 -3.79 0.65 5.59
N LEU A 191 -4.36 1.83 5.33
CA LEU A 191 -4.09 2.64 4.16
C LEU A 191 -3.00 3.63 4.54
N TYR A 192 -1.87 3.63 3.83
CA TYR A 192 -0.78 4.58 4.03
C TYR A 192 -0.50 5.34 2.73
N TYR A 193 -0.06 6.57 2.86
CA TYR A 193 -0.04 7.50 1.74
C TYR A 193 0.84 8.72 2.02
N THR A 194 1.24 9.39 0.97
CA THR A 194 1.87 10.71 1.02
C THR A 194 0.80 11.78 1.28
N MET A 195 1.04 12.67 2.23
CA MET A 195 0.16 13.81 2.52
C MET A 195 0.98 15.08 2.82
N ARG A 196 0.41 16.24 2.46
CA ARG A 196 0.84 17.56 2.95
C ARG A 196 -0.36 18.45 3.26
N MET A 197 -0.15 19.40 4.16
CA MET A 197 -1.07 20.49 4.40
C MET A 197 -0.64 21.71 3.57
N GLY A 198 -1.58 22.40 2.94
CA GLY A 198 -1.25 23.51 2.06
C GLY A 198 -0.18 23.15 1.04
N ASN A 199 0.85 23.98 0.94
CA ASN A 199 2.05 23.75 0.12
C ASN A 199 3.29 23.45 0.99
N GLU A 200 3.08 22.76 2.13
CA GLU A 200 4.16 22.32 3.00
C GLU A 200 4.88 21.07 2.39
N ARG A 201 5.88 20.54 3.09
CA ARG A 201 6.58 19.32 2.67
C ARG A 201 5.67 18.10 2.68
N ASN A 202 5.85 17.23 1.72
CA ASN A 202 5.21 15.92 1.69
C ASN A 202 5.81 15.02 2.76
N GLN A 203 4.96 14.26 3.45
CA GLN A 203 5.33 13.28 4.46
C GLN A 203 4.42 12.05 4.35
N MET A 204 4.81 10.93 4.93
CA MET A 204 4.04 9.69 4.87
C MET A 204 3.17 9.50 6.10
N TYR A 205 1.89 9.27 5.87
CA TYR A 205 0.87 9.08 6.90
C TYR A 205 0.14 7.76 6.68
N TYR A 206 -0.58 7.30 7.69
CA TYR A 206 -1.51 6.18 7.59
C TYR A 206 -2.82 6.48 8.29
N SER A 207 -3.87 5.81 7.84
CA SER A 207 -5.18 5.70 8.48
C SER A 207 -5.62 4.25 8.44
N TYR A 208 -6.44 3.80 9.40
CA TYR A 208 -7.14 2.53 9.24
C TYR A 208 -8.38 2.73 8.39
N ILE A 209 -8.75 1.71 7.63
CA ILE A 209 -9.91 1.70 6.75
C ILE A 209 -10.81 0.51 7.09
N ASN A 210 -12.11 0.61 6.83
CA ASN A 210 -13.05 -0.47 7.07
C ASN A 210 -12.91 -1.63 6.06
N ASP A 211 -13.55 -2.76 6.35
CA ASP A 211 -13.48 -3.97 5.53
C ASP A 211 -14.16 -3.82 4.17
N ASP A 212 -15.12 -2.89 4.02
CA ASP A 212 -15.75 -2.57 2.74
C ASP A 212 -14.86 -1.71 1.85
N PHE A 213 -13.74 -1.21 2.37
CA PHE A 213 -12.74 -0.41 1.68
C PHE A 213 -13.27 0.92 1.13
N ASP A 214 -14.17 1.56 1.86
CA ASP A 214 -14.85 2.79 1.46
C ASP A 214 -14.83 3.93 2.50
N SER A 215 -14.37 3.65 3.72
CA SER A 215 -14.48 4.59 4.84
C SER A 215 -13.27 4.57 5.75
N LEU A 216 -12.63 5.74 5.94
CA LEU A 216 -11.52 5.91 6.88
C LEU A 216 -12.03 5.84 8.32
N MET A 217 -11.41 4.99 9.13
CA MET A 217 -11.79 4.75 10.52
C MET A 217 -10.94 5.54 11.53
N SER A 218 -9.86 6.14 11.08
CA SER A 218 -8.97 6.94 11.94
C SER A 218 -8.39 8.12 11.19
N PRO A 219 -8.14 9.27 11.87
CA PRO A 219 -7.43 10.36 11.26
C PRO A 219 -6.00 9.95 10.87
N PRO A 220 -5.38 10.67 9.93
CA PRO A 220 -4.01 10.45 9.52
C PRO A 220 -3.03 10.54 10.69
N LYS A 221 -2.10 9.59 10.76
CA LYS A 221 -0.98 9.60 11.70
C LYS A 221 0.31 9.47 10.94
N LEU A 222 1.32 10.26 11.32
CA LEU A 222 2.65 10.16 10.75
C LEU A 222 3.22 8.76 11.01
N ILE A 223 3.67 8.08 9.94
CA ILE A 223 4.21 6.73 10.03
C ILE A 223 5.72 6.72 10.23
N PHE A 224 6.40 7.70 9.66
CA PHE A 224 7.85 7.82 9.64
C PHE A 224 8.26 9.29 9.63
N GLU A 225 9.36 9.61 10.29
CA GLU A 225 9.95 10.94 10.29
C GLU A 225 11.34 10.86 9.67
N TYR A 226 11.49 11.47 8.49
CA TYR A 226 12.77 11.53 7.81
C TYR A 226 13.68 12.55 8.50
N PRO A 227 14.98 12.25 8.68
CA PRO A 227 15.86 13.10 9.53
C PRO A 227 16.23 14.47 8.94
N LYS A 228 15.83 14.73 7.68
CA LYS A 228 16.06 16.00 7.00
C LYS A 228 14.75 16.70 6.67
N GLU A 229 14.79 18.04 6.61
CA GLU A 229 13.63 18.90 6.32
C GLU A 229 13.30 18.97 4.82
N VAL A 230 13.13 17.80 4.20
CA VAL A 230 12.77 17.63 2.78
C VAL A 230 11.48 16.82 2.63
N SER A 231 10.85 16.88 1.48
CA SER A 231 9.75 15.98 1.13
C SER A 231 10.24 14.56 1.00
N TYR A 232 9.41 13.60 1.38
CA TYR A 232 9.59 12.17 1.13
C TYR A 232 8.21 11.55 0.84
N ILE A 233 8.16 10.71 -0.18
CA ILE A 233 6.93 10.27 -0.82
C ILE A 233 6.97 8.77 -1.15
N ASP A 234 5.85 8.24 -1.57
CA ASP A 234 5.67 6.95 -2.27
C ASP A 234 6.32 5.78 -1.52
N ALA A 235 5.76 5.45 -0.36
CA ALA A 235 6.25 4.32 0.41
C ALA A 235 5.63 3.00 -0.06
N ASP A 236 6.45 1.94 -0.20
CA ASP A 236 6.04 0.54 -0.23
C ASP A 236 6.48 -0.12 1.08
N ILE A 237 5.56 -0.77 1.78
CA ILE A 237 5.85 -1.48 3.04
C ILE A 237 5.64 -2.96 2.84
N SER A 238 6.72 -3.72 2.97
CA SER A 238 6.72 -5.17 2.89
C SER A 238 7.17 -5.82 4.20
N GLN A 239 6.47 -6.86 4.64
CA GLN A 239 6.88 -7.65 5.80
C GLN A 239 7.87 -8.74 5.36
N ILE A 240 9.07 -8.72 5.93
CA ILE A 240 10.15 -9.67 5.67
C ILE A 240 10.56 -10.30 7.01
N GLY A 241 10.17 -11.54 7.22
CA GLY A 241 10.31 -12.16 8.53
C GLY A 241 9.59 -11.38 9.62
N ASP A 242 10.31 -11.00 10.67
CA ASP A 242 9.76 -10.24 11.81
C ASP A 242 9.90 -8.72 11.63
N GLN A 243 10.34 -8.25 10.48
CA GLN A 243 10.58 -6.83 10.21
C GLN A 243 9.69 -6.32 9.08
N PHE A 244 9.42 -5.01 9.11
CA PHE A 244 8.78 -4.24 8.06
C PHE A 244 9.84 -3.39 7.38
N HIS A 245 10.01 -3.62 6.08
CA HIS A 245 10.88 -2.86 5.20
C HIS A 245 10.02 -1.86 4.45
N MET A 246 10.30 -0.59 4.63
CA MET A 246 9.66 0.51 3.93
C MET A 246 10.65 1.08 2.91
N PHE A 247 10.34 0.95 1.64
CA PHE A 247 11.04 1.61 0.56
C PHE A 247 10.31 2.91 0.25
N TYR A 248 11.02 3.98 -0.04
CA TYR A 248 10.40 5.30 -0.23
C TYR A 248 11.34 6.25 -0.98
N THR A 249 10.80 7.36 -1.47
CA THR A 249 11.52 8.36 -2.26
C THR A 249 11.71 9.67 -1.48
N PRO A 250 12.88 9.96 -0.92
CA PRO A 250 13.17 11.27 -0.35
C PRO A 250 13.68 12.23 -1.43
N HIS A 251 13.26 13.50 -1.38
CA HIS A 251 13.78 14.58 -2.22
C HIS A 251 15.06 15.19 -1.60
N ASP A 252 16.03 14.34 -1.31
CA ASP A 252 17.29 14.65 -0.68
C ASP A 252 18.44 14.58 -1.70
N GLY A 253 18.43 15.48 -2.67
CA GLY A 253 19.27 15.48 -3.87
C GLY A 253 18.45 15.09 -5.11
N THR A 254 19.02 14.35 -6.05
CA THR A 254 18.24 13.68 -7.10
C THR A 254 17.35 12.64 -6.44
N PRO A 255 16.02 12.68 -6.65
CA PRO A 255 15.12 11.69 -6.09
C PRO A 255 15.48 10.26 -6.53
N GLY A 256 15.43 9.34 -5.59
CA GLY A 256 15.74 7.92 -5.76
C GLY A 256 15.17 7.12 -4.59
N ILE A 257 15.51 5.84 -4.50
CA ILE A 257 14.93 4.94 -3.51
C ILE A 257 15.84 4.78 -2.30
N LYS A 258 15.26 4.95 -1.11
CA LYS A 258 15.87 4.59 0.19
C LYS A 258 15.01 3.59 0.94
N GLN A 259 15.57 3.05 2.02
CA GLN A 259 14.94 2.06 2.88
C GLN A 259 14.89 2.56 4.32
N ALA A 260 13.82 2.19 5.02
CA ALA A 260 13.74 2.27 6.48
C ALA A 260 13.17 0.96 7.03
N ILE A 261 13.61 0.54 8.21
CA ILE A 261 13.28 -0.78 8.77
C ILE A 261 12.69 -0.60 10.17
N SER A 262 11.62 -1.33 10.48
CA SER A 262 10.97 -1.34 11.78
C SER A 262 10.50 -2.75 12.18
N SER A 263 10.38 -3.00 13.48
CA SER A 263 9.63 -4.16 14.01
C SER A 263 8.13 -3.90 14.16
N LYS A 264 7.64 -2.73 13.73
CA LYS A 264 6.23 -2.32 13.81
C LYS A 264 5.80 -1.70 12.49
N ILE A 265 4.64 -2.13 12.01
CA ILE A 265 4.13 -1.74 10.70
C ILE A 265 3.89 -0.23 10.54
N ASN A 266 3.50 0.45 11.62
CA ASN A 266 2.98 1.82 11.57
C ASN A 266 3.84 2.85 12.31
N LYS A 267 5.05 2.51 12.73
CA LYS A 267 5.96 3.43 13.44
C LYS A 267 7.34 2.83 13.70
N GLY A 268 8.26 3.69 14.18
CA GLY A 268 9.58 3.26 14.67
C GLY A 268 10.54 2.83 13.57
N TYR A 269 10.35 3.32 12.37
CA TYR A 269 11.22 3.08 11.24
C TYR A 269 12.57 3.75 11.45
N ASN A 270 13.64 2.96 11.34
CA ASN A 270 15.01 3.42 11.33
C ASN A 270 15.47 3.58 9.89
N TYR A 271 15.75 4.81 9.47
CA TYR A 271 16.15 5.10 8.12
C TYR A 271 17.55 4.56 7.82
N GLN A 272 17.76 4.12 6.57
CA GLN A 272 19.06 3.74 6.05
C GLN A 272 19.60 4.85 5.16
N GLU A 273 20.88 5.21 5.34
CA GLU A 273 21.46 6.35 4.61
C GLU A 273 21.75 6.00 3.13
N LYS A 274 22.04 4.72 2.85
CA LYS A 274 22.38 4.22 1.52
C LYS A 274 21.22 4.40 0.54
N TRP A 275 21.50 4.94 -0.63
CA TRP A 275 20.62 4.85 -1.79
C TRP A 275 20.60 3.40 -2.28
N ILE A 276 19.42 2.90 -2.64
CA ILE A 276 19.23 1.53 -3.09
C ILE A 276 19.41 1.43 -4.60
N ASP A 277 18.82 2.36 -5.33
CA ASP A 277 19.00 2.49 -6.76
C ASP A 277 20.26 3.33 -7.08
N GLU A 278 20.83 3.02 -8.24
CA GLU A 278 21.96 3.77 -8.84
C GLU A 278 21.47 4.50 -10.09
N GLU A 279 20.17 4.85 -10.13
CA GLU A 279 19.57 5.50 -11.29
C GLU A 279 20.12 6.92 -11.41
N PRO A 280 20.68 7.33 -12.58
CA PRO A 280 21.20 8.67 -12.76
C PRO A 280 20.08 9.73 -12.89
N GLU A 281 18.90 9.30 -13.29
CA GLU A 281 17.73 10.14 -13.49
C GLU A 281 16.80 10.01 -12.28
N ALA A 282 15.91 10.98 -12.11
CA ALA A 282 14.98 10.99 -11.00
C ALA A 282 14.02 9.79 -11.05
N SER A 283 13.96 9.06 -9.96
CA SER A 283 13.10 7.88 -9.76
C SER A 283 12.23 8.01 -8.51
N GLU A 284 11.11 7.29 -8.50
CA GLU A 284 10.12 7.29 -7.42
C GLU A 284 9.36 5.95 -7.38
N ALA A 285 8.38 5.85 -6.50
CA ALA A 285 7.38 4.79 -6.52
C ALA A 285 7.96 3.36 -6.47
N PRO A 286 8.69 3.00 -5.40
CA PRO A 286 9.16 1.64 -5.22
C PRO A 286 8.00 0.67 -5.04
N ASN A 287 8.16 -0.58 -5.53
CA ASN A 287 7.28 -1.69 -5.20
C ASN A 287 8.03 -3.01 -5.20
N LEU A 288 7.81 -3.83 -4.19
CA LEU A 288 8.56 -5.05 -3.93
C LEU A 288 7.71 -6.31 -4.10
N TRP A 289 8.22 -7.32 -4.82
CA TRP A 289 7.61 -8.66 -4.84
C TRP A 289 8.62 -9.78 -4.77
N LYS A 290 8.21 -10.93 -4.24
CA LYS A 290 9.04 -12.14 -4.21
C LYS A 290 8.87 -12.94 -5.50
N ILE A 291 9.93 -13.56 -6.00
CA ILE A 291 9.84 -14.49 -7.11
C ILE A 291 9.36 -15.86 -6.58
N ILE A 292 8.28 -16.38 -7.15
CA ILE A 292 7.69 -17.66 -6.77
C ILE A 292 8.72 -18.77 -6.98
N GLY A 293 8.92 -19.58 -5.93
CA GLY A 293 9.87 -20.68 -5.95
C GLY A 293 11.34 -20.30 -5.84
N GLU A 294 11.67 -19.02 -5.73
CA GLU A 294 13.04 -18.53 -5.52
C GLU A 294 13.15 -17.75 -4.20
N ASP A 295 14.32 -17.74 -3.59
CA ASP A 295 14.62 -16.84 -2.48
C ASP A 295 15.20 -15.52 -3.00
N LYS A 296 14.41 -14.86 -3.82
CA LYS A 296 14.75 -13.60 -4.48
C LYS A 296 13.56 -12.65 -4.49
N TRP A 297 13.86 -11.38 -4.38
CA TRP A 297 12.92 -10.29 -4.45
C TRP A 297 13.31 -9.34 -5.56
N ILE A 298 12.30 -8.79 -6.21
CA ILE A 298 12.46 -7.71 -7.19
C ILE A 298 11.89 -6.44 -6.59
N LEU A 299 12.68 -5.38 -6.62
CA LEU A 299 12.25 -4.02 -6.33
C LEU A 299 12.14 -3.27 -7.65
N MET A 300 10.96 -2.81 -7.99
CA MET A 300 10.65 -1.93 -9.12
C MET A 300 10.62 -0.48 -8.65
N TYR A 301 10.93 0.45 -9.53
CA TYR A 301 10.75 1.88 -9.33
C TYR A 301 10.42 2.59 -10.65
N ASP A 302 9.68 3.71 -10.60
CA ASP A 302 9.34 4.55 -11.75
C ASP A 302 10.47 5.55 -12.03
N ILE A 303 10.98 5.58 -13.25
CA ILE A 303 11.98 6.54 -13.69
C ILE A 303 11.25 7.68 -14.42
N TYR A 304 10.79 8.66 -13.67
CA TYR A 304 10.04 9.77 -14.24
C TYR A 304 10.92 10.84 -14.91
N GLY A 305 12.24 10.78 -14.67
CA GLY A 305 13.21 11.68 -15.30
C GLY A 305 13.48 11.42 -16.77
N ILE A 306 13.01 10.30 -17.36
CA ILE A 306 13.23 9.91 -18.76
C ILE A 306 11.96 9.95 -19.60
N GLN A 307 12.16 9.98 -20.95
CA GLN A 307 11.08 9.85 -21.93
C GLN A 307 11.49 8.89 -23.06
N PRO A 308 10.66 7.91 -23.43
CA PRO A 308 9.40 7.53 -22.77
C PRO A 308 9.66 7.07 -21.31
N HIS A 309 8.67 7.24 -20.43
CA HIS A 309 8.75 6.72 -19.06
C HIS A 309 9.01 5.23 -19.06
N ASN A 310 9.73 4.74 -18.05
CA ASN A 310 10.05 3.33 -17.90
C ASN A 310 10.19 2.96 -16.42
N PHE A 311 10.16 1.67 -16.11
CA PHE A 311 10.51 1.15 -14.79
C PHE A 311 11.96 0.67 -14.77
N GLY A 312 12.64 0.94 -13.65
CA GLY A 312 13.90 0.31 -13.28
C GLY A 312 13.68 -0.83 -12.28
N PHE A 313 14.61 -1.78 -12.25
CA PHE A 313 14.47 -3.00 -11.45
C PHE A 313 15.77 -3.40 -10.76
N LEU A 314 15.63 -3.82 -9.52
CA LEU A 314 16.72 -4.37 -8.70
C LEU A 314 16.33 -5.77 -8.19
N GLU A 315 17.31 -6.66 -8.03
CA GLU A 315 17.14 -7.99 -7.43
C GLU A 315 17.90 -8.02 -6.09
N THR A 316 17.28 -8.54 -5.04
CA THR A 316 17.92 -8.77 -3.74
C THR A 316 17.55 -10.13 -3.15
N THR A 317 18.41 -10.64 -2.25
CA THR A 317 18.16 -11.83 -1.43
C THR A 317 18.29 -11.55 0.07
N ASP A 318 18.85 -10.39 0.44
CA ASP A 318 19.21 -10.05 1.82
C ASP A 318 18.80 -8.65 2.27
N PHE A 319 18.20 -7.85 1.35
CA PHE A 319 17.77 -6.47 1.59
C PHE A 319 18.89 -5.48 1.99
N ASN A 320 20.15 -5.88 1.79
CA ASN A 320 21.32 -5.04 1.96
C ASN A 320 22.00 -4.75 0.63
N ASP A 321 22.10 -5.78 -0.22
CA ASP A 321 22.68 -5.67 -1.53
C ASP A 321 21.61 -5.82 -2.62
N PHE A 322 21.55 -4.83 -3.50
CA PHE A 322 20.60 -4.74 -4.59
C PHE A 322 21.36 -4.75 -5.92
N LYS A 323 21.05 -5.74 -6.75
CA LYS A 323 21.66 -5.91 -8.06
C LYS A 323 20.81 -5.30 -9.14
N ASN A 324 21.34 -4.37 -9.91
CA ASN A 324 20.65 -3.76 -11.03
C ASN A 324 20.30 -4.80 -12.12
N LEU A 325 19.03 -4.82 -12.54
CA LEU A 325 18.52 -5.66 -13.62
C LEU A 325 18.26 -4.86 -14.91
N GLY A 326 18.48 -3.54 -14.89
CA GLY A 326 18.15 -2.62 -15.98
C GLY A 326 16.66 -2.26 -16.02
N HIS A 327 16.28 -1.59 -17.09
CA HIS A 327 14.91 -1.15 -17.35
C HIS A 327 14.13 -2.21 -18.13
N PHE A 328 12.79 -2.03 -18.27
CA PHE A 328 12.01 -2.87 -19.19
C PHE A 328 12.58 -2.80 -20.59
N ASN A 329 12.77 -3.98 -21.18
CA ASN A 329 13.30 -4.21 -22.55
C ASN A 329 14.76 -3.80 -22.77
N GLU A 330 15.42 -3.20 -21.78
CA GLU A 330 16.85 -2.85 -21.81
C GLU A 330 17.70 -3.76 -20.94
N GLY A 331 17.07 -4.56 -20.07
CA GLY A 331 17.69 -5.49 -19.16
C GLY A 331 17.03 -6.86 -19.15
N LYS A 332 16.92 -7.45 -17.94
CA LYS A 332 16.32 -8.77 -17.74
C LYS A 332 14.80 -8.75 -17.74
N MET A 333 14.21 -7.61 -17.39
CA MET A 333 12.75 -7.44 -17.31
C MET A 333 12.17 -7.12 -18.68
N LYS A 334 10.99 -7.67 -18.97
CA LYS A 334 10.32 -7.51 -20.27
C LYS A 334 8.91 -6.98 -20.14
N ALA A 335 8.60 -5.96 -20.94
CA ALA A 335 7.26 -5.46 -21.18
C ALA A 335 6.83 -5.80 -22.60
N THR A 336 5.71 -6.48 -22.76
CA THR A 336 5.14 -6.84 -24.06
C THR A 336 3.85 -6.06 -24.28
N ASN A 337 3.69 -5.47 -25.46
CA ASN A 337 2.51 -4.76 -25.95
C ASN A 337 2.07 -3.52 -25.14
N PHE A 338 2.92 -2.99 -24.27
CA PHE A 338 2.71 -1.71 -23.58
C PHE A 338 4.03 -0.93 -23.46
N SER A 339 3.92 0.37 -23.23
CA SER A 339 5.05 1.28 -23.04
C SER A 339 4.65 2.44 -22.14
N SER A 340 5.64 3.19 -21.68
CA SER A 340 5.47 4.35 -20.79
C SER A 340 4.64 4.06 -19.54
N PRO A 341 4.84 2.92 -18.86
CA PRO A 341 4.16 2.69 -17.60
C PRO A 341 4.68 3.67 -16.55
N LYS A 342 3.80 4.04 -15.62
CA LYS A 342 4.14 4.83 -14.45
C LYS A 342 3.56 4.20 -13.20
N HIS A 343 4.29 4.36 -12.09
CA HIS A 343 3.93 4.02 -10.74
C HIS A 343 2.98 2.82 -10.68
N GLY A 344 3.50 1.63 -10.47
CA GLY A 344 2.73 0.38 -10.46
C GLY A 344 3.03 -0.47 -9.25
N ALA A 345 2.23 -1.51 -9.09
CA ALA A 345 2.39 -2.51 -8.05
C ALA A 345 2.16 -3.92 -8.59
N VAL A 346 2.82 -4.90 -7.97
CA VAL A 346 2.78 -6.31 -8.37
C VAL A 346 2.28 -7.17 -7.21
N ILE A 347 1.32 -8.05 -7.48
CA ILE A 347 0.88 -9.09 -6.55
C ILE A 347 1.01 -10.49 -7.17
N HIS A 348 1.05 -11.49 -6.31
CA HIS A 348 0.93 -12.90 -6.72
C HIS A 348 -0.51 -13.28 -6.97
N LEU A 349 -0.73 -14.14 -7.96
CA LEU A 349 -2.00 -14.78 -8.27
C LEU A 349 -1.87 -16.30 -8.23
N THR A 350 -2.95 -16.96 -7.86
CA THR A 350 -3.10 -18.41 -8.12
C THR A 350 -3.29 -18.62 -9.63
N GLN A 351 -3.01 -19.86 -10.10
CA GLN A 351 -3.26 -20.24 -11.50
C GLN A 351 -4.69 -19.91 -11.92
N LYS A 352 -5.67 -20.26 -11.08
CA LYS A 352 -7.11 -20.05 -11.37
C LYS A 352 -7.47 -18.57 -11.51
N GLU A 353 -6.92 -17.69 -10.66
CA GLU A 353 -7.18 -16.24 -10.75
C GLU A 353 -6.61 -15.65 -12.01
N ALA A 354 -5.38 -16.02 -12.36
CA ALA A 354 -4.75 -15.58 -13.59
C ALA A 354 -5.52 -16.06 -14.84
N GLU A 355 -5.94 -17.32 -14.88
CA GLU A 355 -6.75 -17.88 -15.99
C GLU A 355 -8.12 -17.21 -16.10
N ASN A 356 -8.81 -16.96 -14.97
CA ASN A 356 -10.10 -16.28 -14.97
C ASN A 356 -9.98 -14.86 -15.50
N LEU A 357 -8.98 -14.11 -15.04
CA LEU A 357 -8.71 -12.76 -15.50
C LEU A 357 -8.35 -12.74 -16.99
N ALA A 358 -7.47 -13.63 -17.43
CA ALA A 358 -7.07 -13.77 -18.83
C ALA A 358 -8.26 -14.11 -19.73
N SER A 359 -9.10 -15.07 -19.30
CA SER A 359 -10.31 -15.45 -20.04
C SER A 359 -11.31 -14.30 -20.19
N HIS A 360 -11.47 -13.49 -19.15
CA HIS A 360 -12.36 -12.32 -19.21
C HIS A 360 -11.92 -11.30 -20.28
N TRP A 361 -10.63 -11.15 -20.48
CA TRP A 361 -10.04 -10.21 -21.45
C TRP A 361 -9.70 -10.83 -22.80
N ASP A 362 -10.12 -12.05 -23.07
CA ASP A 362 -9.76 -12.80 -24.30
C ASP A 362 -8.23 -12.80 -24.53
N PHE A 363 -7.49 -13.00 -23.43
CA PHE A 363 -6.03 -12.99 -23.39
C PHE A 363 -5.50 -14.41 -23.23
N GLU A 364 -4.54 -14.81 -24.08
CA GLU A 364 -3.86 -16.10 -23.99
C GLU A 364 -2.78 -16.04 -22.91
N PHE A 365 -3.04 -16.73 -21.79
CA PHE A 365 -2.14 -16.75 -20.63
C PHE A 365 -1.54 -18.14 -20.41
#